data_9cde504b6501f90116e08e66c28a7b36
#
_entry.id   9cde504b6501f90116e08e66c28a7b36
#
_cell.length_a   1.000
_cell.length_b   1.000
_cell.length_c   1.000
_cell.angle_alpha   90.00
_cell.angle_beta   90.00
_cell.angle_gamma   90.00
#
_symmetry.space_group_name_H-M   'P 1'
#
loop_
_entity.id
_entity.type
_entity.pdbx_description
1 polymer ?
#
loop_
_entity_poly.entity_id
_entity_poly.type
_entity_poly.pdbx_seq_one_letter_code
_entity_poly.pdbx_strand_id
1 'polypeptide(L)'
;VFPVPDGDTGTNMTLTIMAAASEVSALSDPTMKTLAKAISSGSLRGARGNSGVILSQLLRGFTKSIEHHEQVDAMAFARAFEKGVETAYKAVMKPKEGTILTVAKGAAVKALEIAEDSENLETFFADVIAEAEEVLSRSPEMLPVLKEACVVYSGGQGLLEVLKGAFDGYLGKEIDMNFEKPAHAVMSKPVSAEESDIKFGYCTEFIIMLEKEFPEKEEKAFKEYLLSIGDSLVVVADDEIVKVHVHTNAPGDAIQRALTYGQLSNMKIDNMRLEHHERLIKDAEKVAAQQAKAEPEKEVGFISVSVGDGM
;
A
#
# COMPACT_ATOMS: atom_id res chain seq x y z
N VAL A 1 -11.30 1.28 -0.14
CA VAL A 1 -12.23 2.17 0.58
C VAL A 1 -11.69 3.60 0.68
N PHE A 2 -10.39 3.83 0.57
CA PHE A 2 -9.85 5.17 0.65
C PHE A 2 -8.46 5.24 0.00
N PRO A 3 -8.15 6.27 -0.81
CA PRO A 3 -9.00 7.35 -1.30
C PRO A 3 -10.03 6.91 -2.35
N VAL A 4 -9.75 5.81 -3.08
CA VAL A 4 -10.64 5.22 -4.10
C VAL A 4 -10.83 3.73 -3.77
N PRO A 5 -12.05 3.19 -3.82
CA PRO A 5 -12.32 1.79 -3.49
C PRO A 5 -12.00 0.84 -4.67
N ASP A 6 -10.75 0.87 -5.17
CA ASP A 6 -10.28 0.02 -6.27
C ASP A 6 -10.05 -1.45 -5.86
N GLY A 7 -9.83 -1.69 -4.55
CA GLY A 7 -9.66 -3.04 -3.98
C GLY A 7 -8.34 -3.71 -4.33
N ASP A 8 -7.37 -2.98 -4.82
CA ASP A 8 -6.09 -3.47 -5.30
C ASP A 8 -4.95 -3.37 -4.27
N THR A 9 -5.19 -2.75 -3.08
CA THR A 9 -4.19 -2.52 -2.05
C THR A 9 -3.38 -3.77 -1.71
N GLY A 10 -4.04 -4.90 -1.45
CA GLY A 10 -3.37 -6.16 -1.12
C GLY A 10 -2.50 -6.65 -2.27
N THR A 11 -3.02 -6.62 -3.50
CA THR A 11 -2.27 -6.99 -4.71
C THR A 11 -1.04 -6.10 -4.90
N ASN A 12 -1.19 -4.79 -4.74
CA ASN A 12 -0.10 -3.82 -4.88
C ASN A 12 1.00 -4.06 -3.84
N MET A 13 0.65 -4.29 -2.59
CA MET A 13 1.61 -4.59 -1.53
C MET A 13 2.29 -5.94 -1.75
N THR A 14 1.56 -6.97 -2.15
CA THR A 14 2.12 -8.28 -2.48
C THR A 14 3.14 -8.18 -3.63
N LEU A 15 2.80 -7.53 -4.73
CA LEU A 15 3.72 -7.35 -5.86
C LEU A 15 4.98 -6.56 -5.46
N THR A 16 4.84 -5.59 -4.56
CA THR A 16 5.97 -4.81 -4.04
C THR A 16 6.92 -5.67 -3.22
N ILE A 17 6.39 -6.50 -2.30
CA ILE A 17 7.22 -7.43 -1.48
C ILE A 17 7.84 -8.51 -2.35
N MET A 18 7.10 -9.08 -3.31
CA MET A 18 7.61 -10.11 -4.22
C MET A 18 8.77 -9.60 -5.08
N ALA A 19 8.72 -8.33 -5.51
CA ALA A 19 9.84 -7.73 -6.24
C ALA A 19 11.10 -7.63 -5.35
N ALA A 20 10.95 -7.23 -4.08
CA ALA A 20 12.06 -7.23 -3.13
C ALA A 20 12.60 -8.65 -2.88
N ALA A 21 11.73 -9.63 -2.66
CA ALA A 21 12.08 -11.03 -2.44
C ALA A 21 12.84 -11.62 -3.64
N SER A 22 12.45 -11.28 -4.87
CA SER A 22 13.14 -11.70 -6.10
C SER A 22 14.57 -11.16 -6.17
N GLU A 23 14.78 -9.87 -5.85
CA GLU A 23 16.12 -9.27 -5.83
C GLU A 23 17.01 -9.91 -4.72
N VAL A 24 16.43 -10.17 -3.54
CA VAL A 24 17.13 -10.87 -2.45
C VAL A 24 17.52 -12.28 -2.85
N SER A 25 16.61 -13.03 -3.48
CA SER A 25 16.86 -14.41 -3.93
C SER A 25 17.92 -14.52 -5.02
N ALA A 26 18.20 -13.43 -5.74
CA ALA A 26 19.26 -13.38 -6.75
C ALA A 26 20.67 -13.20 -6.16
N LEU A 27 20.78 -12.92 -4.84
CA LEU A 27 22.08 -12.75 -4.18
C LEU A 27 22.72 -14.10 -3.88
N SER A 28 23.95 -14.30 -4.33
CA SER A 28 24.72 -15.54 -4.09
C SER A 28 25.48 -15.55 -2.76
N ASP A 29 25.90 -14.39 -2.27
CA ASP A 29 26.61 -14.22 -0.99
C ASP A 29 26.14 -12.91 -0.32
N PRO A 30 24.99 -12.95 0.39
CA PRO A 30 24.40 -11.75 0.93
C PRO A 30 25.16 -11.21 2.14
N THR A 31 25.58 -9.95 2.05
CA THR A 31 25.98 -9.14 3.20
C THR A 31 24.81 -8.26 3.64
N MET A 32 24.84 -7.72 4.86
CA MET A 32 23.80 -6.79 5.32
C MET A 32 23.60 -5.63 4.33
N LYS A 33 24.69 -5.08 3.80
CA LYS A 33 24.65 -4.00 2.81
C LYS A 33 23.99 -4.40 1.49
N THR A 34 24.32 -5.57 0.96
CA THR A 34 23.72 -6.06 -0.31
C THR A 34 22.26 -6.46 -0.11
N LEU A 35 21.89 -7.05 1.03
CA LEU A 35 20.50 -7.31 1.40
C LEU A 35 19.69 -6.01 1.52
N ALA A 36 20.21 -5.03 2.25
CA ALA A 36 19.57 -3.73 2.39
C ALA A 36 19.31 -3.05 1.04
N LYS A 37 20.30 -3.08 0.14
CA LYS A 37 20.18 -2.55 -1.22
C LYS A 37 19.13 -3.33 -2.03
N ALA A 38 19.16 -4.66 -2.02
CA ALA A 38 18.23 -5.50 -2.75
C ALA A 38 16.77 -5.28 -2.30
N ILE A 39 16.53 -5.21 -0.99
CA ILE A 39 15.19 -4.94 -0.43
C ILE A 39 14.73 -3.54 -0.83
N SER A 40 15.55 -2.52 -0.62
CA SER A 40 15.21 -1.12 -0.92
C SER A 40 14.93 -0.90 -2.41
N SER A 41 15.87 -1.26 -3.28
CA SER A 41 15.74 -1.05 -4.73
C SER A 41 14.69 -1.96 -5.35
N GLY A 42 14.62 -3.23 -4.96
CA GLY A 42 13.63 -4.19 -5.46
C GLY A 42 12.21 -3.78 -5.13
N SER A 43 11.95 -3.40 -3.86
CA SER A 43 10.63 -2.91 -3.46
C SER A 43 10.24 -1.62 -4.18
N LEU A 44 11.17 -0.69 -4.42
CA LEU A 44 10.88 0.56 -5.12
C LEU A 44 10.56 0.34 -6.59
N ARG A 45 11.34 -0.49 -7.30
CA ARG A 45 11.10 -0.84 -8.71
C ARG A 45 9.78 -1.58 -8.90
N GLY A 46 9.44 -2.47 -7.97
CA GLY A 46 8.20 -3.24 -7.99
C GLY A 46 7.00 -2.54 -7.36
N ALA A 47 7.18 -1.38 -6.77
CA ALA A 47 6.12 -0.66 -6.08
C ALA A 47 4.92 -0.36 -7.00
N ARG A 48 3.72 -0.65 -6.49
CA ARG A 48 2.44 -0.44 -7.18
C ARG A 48 1.50 0.35 -6.27
N GLY A 49 0.80 1.31 -6.86
CA GLY A 49 -0.13 2.17 -6.14
C GLY A 49 0.52 2.94 -4.98
N ASN A 50 -0.23 3.78 -4.32
CA ASN A 50 0.24 4.51 -3.12
C ASN A 50 0.71 3.55 -2.02
N SER A 51 -0.01 2.45 -1.79
CA SER A 51 0.30 1.48 -0.74
C SER A 51 1.65 0.79 -0.96
N GLY A 52 1.94 0.38 -2.20
CA GLY A 52 3.23 -0.22 -2.54
C GLY A 52 4.39 0.77 -2.44
N VAL A 53 4.20 2.02 -2.90
CA VAL A 53 5.24 3.05 -2.80
C VAL A 53 5.52 3.39 -1.33
N ILE A 54 4.49 3.54 -0.49
CA ILE A 54 4.69 3.80 0.95
C ILE A 54 5.40 2.61 1.62
N LEU A 55 4.99 1.38 1.32
CA LEU A 55 5.66 0.18 1.83
C LEU A 55 7.14 0.15 1.41
N SER A 56 7.46 0.48 0.17
CA SER A 56 8.86 0.55 -0.29
C SER A 56 9.68 1.59 0.48
N GLN A 57 9.06 2.70 0.91
CA GLN A 57 9.74 3.71 1.72
C GLN A 57 9.93 3.29 3.17
N LEU A 58 8.97 2.57 3.74
CA LEU A 58 9.14 1.93 5.06
C LEU A 58 10.34 0.97 5.02
N LEU A 59 10.40 0.10 4.02
CA LEU A 59 11.50 -0.85 3.84
C LEU A 59 12.84 -0.14 3.58
N ARG A 60 12.85 0.92 2.75
CA ARG A 60 14.06 1.68 2.46
C ARG A 60 14.65 2.33 3.72
N GLY A 61 13.83 3.01 4.52
CA GLY A 61 14.30 3.63 5.74
C GLY A 61 14.78 2.61 6.76
N PHE A 62 14.05 1.52 6.90
CA PHE A 62 14.39 0.41 7.78
C PHE A 62 15.74 -0.21 7.39
N THR A 63 15.92 -0.65 6.15
CA THR A 63 17.13 -1.32 5.69
C THR A 63 18.34 -0.40 5.70
N LYS A 64 18.16 0.89 5.35
CA LYS A 64 19.23 1.87 5.38
C LYS A 64 19.76 2.13 6.79
N SER A 65 18.91 1.95 7.82
CA SER A 65 19.33 2.10 9.21
C SER A 65 20.26 0.98 9.68
N ILE A 66 20.10 -0.23 9.14
CA ILE A 66 20.85 -1.43 9.58
C ILE A 66 21.93 -1.89 8.59
N GLU A 67 22.07 -1.28 7.42
CA GLU A 67 22.97 -1.74 6.34
C GLU A 67 24.45 -1.85 6.71
N HIS A 68 24.87 -1.16 7.78
CA HIS A 68 26.25 -1.15 8.27
C HIS A 68 26.45 -1.96 9.55
N HIS A 69 25.40 -2.65 10.05
CA HIS A 69 25.49 -3.46 11.25
C HIS A 69 25.92 -4.89 10.90
N GLU A 70 26.85 -5.46 11.69
CA GLU A 70 27.18 -6.87 11.59
C GLU A 70 26.16 -7.74 12.33
N GLN A 71 25.63 -7.21 13.44
CA GLN A 71 24.57 -7.81 14.24
C GLN A 71 23.52 -6.75 14.57
N VAL A 72 22.26 -7.16 14.61
CA VAL A 72 21.13 -6.27 14.86
C VAL A 72 20.43 -6.72 16.13
N ASP A 73 20.47 -5.89 17.16
CA ASP A 73 19.77 -6.08 18.44
C ASP A 73 18.40 -5.38 18.43
N ALA A 74 17.65 -5.50 19.54
CA ALA A 74 16.34 -4.90 19.69
C ALA A 74 16.38 -3.37 19.49
N MET A 75 17.40 -2.70 20.02
CA MET A 75 17.55 -1.24 19.88
C MET A 75 17.83 -0.83 18.43
N ALA A 76 18.67 -1.59 17.72
CA ALA A 76 18.94 -1.33 16.30
C ALA A 76 17.69 -1.57 15.44
N PHE A 77 16.89 -2.61 15.74
CA PHE A 77 15.58 -2.81 15.09
C PHE A 77 14.60 -1.68 15.40
N ALA A 78 14.50 -1.23 16.66
CA ALA A 78 13.62 -0.13 17.03
C ALA A 78 13.95 1.16 16.26
N ARG A 79 15.22 1.51 16.17
CA ARG A 79 15.70 2.65 15.36
C ARG A 79 15.45 2.44 13.85
N ALA A 80 15.53 1.22 13.38
CA ALA A 80 15.23 0.90 11.99
C ALA A 80 13.73 1.09 11.68
N PHE A 81 12.83 0.68 12.56
CA PHE A 81 11.39 0.97 12.44
C PHE A 81 11.13 2.48 12.43
N GLU A 82 11.70 3.22 13.37
CA GLU A 82 11.59 4.69 13.42
C GLU A 82 12.07 5.33 12.11
N LYS A 83 13.23 4.90 11.60
CA LYS A 83 13.79 5.42 10.35
C LYS A 83 12.93 5.08 9.13
N GLY A 84 12.32 3.89 9.11
CA GLY A 84 11.32 3.50 8.13
C GLY A 84 10.14 4.46 8.11
N VAL A 85 9.57 4.74 9.29
CA VAL A 85 8.45 5.68 9.46
C VAL A 85 8.82 7.09 9.00
N GLU A 86 9.95 7.64 9.44
CA GLU A 86 10.40 8.96 9.01
C GLU A 86 10.53 9.06 7.48
N THR A 87 11.10 8.03 6.86
CA THR A 87 11.30 7.99 5.41
C THR A 87 9.98 7.96 4.67
N ALA A 88 9.03 7.16 5.13
CA ALA A 88 7.70 7.06 4.53
C ALA A 88 6.88 8.35 4.70
N TYR A 89 6.92 8.99 5.89
CA TYR A 89 6.24 10.26 6.10
C TYR A 89 6.80 11.38 5.21
N LYS A 90 8.12 11.42 4.97
CA LYS A 90 8.74 12.39 4.06
C LYS A 90 8.34 12.19 2.59
N ALA A 91 8.06 10.96 2.20
CA ALA A 91 7.66 10.64 0.83
C ALA A 91 6.20 11.04 0.52
N VAL A 92 5.33 11.09 1.54
CA VAL A 92 3.92 11.42 1.38
C VAL A 92 3.69 12.91 1.62
N MET A 93 3.22 13.62 0.59
CA MET A 93 3.04 15.08 0.67
C MET A 93 1.97 15.54 1.67
N LYS A 94 0.93 14.73 1.88
CA LYS A 94 -0.17 15.02 2.82
C LYS A 94 -0.52 13.75 3.59
N PRO A 95 0.28 13.35 4.58
CA PRO A 95 0.01 12.17 5.38
C PRO A 95 -1.31 12.31 6.13
N LYS A 96 -2.08 11.22 6.21
CA LYS A 96 -3.33 11.15 6.95
C LYS A 96 -3.22 10.10 8.05
N GLU A 97 -3.76 10.41 9.23
CA GLU A 97 -3.84 9.45 10.32
C GLU A 97 -4.91 8.38 10.06
N GLY A 98 -4.81 7.25 10.74
CA GLY A 98 -5.65 6.07 10.48
C GLY A 98 -5.25 5.24 9.26
N THR A 99 -4.06 5.49 8.70
CA THR A 99 -3.54 4.82 7.51
C THR A 99 -2.39 3.85 7.83
N ILE A 100 -1.77 3.26 6.81
CA ILE A 100 -0.55 2.44 6.93
C ILE A 100 0.57 3.16 7.73
N LEU A 101 0.67 4.49 7.58
CA LEU A 101 1.66 5.30 8.29
C LEU A 101 1.40 5.32 9.80
N THR A 102 0.14 5.37 10.22
CA THR A 102 -0.23 5.35 11.63
C THR A 102 0.08 4.01 12.27
N VAL A 103 -0.20 2.91 11.57
CA VAL A 103 0.14 1.55 12.04
C VAL A 103 1.66 1.38 12.15
N ALA A 104 2.41 1.81 11.12
CA ALA A 104 3.87 1.78 11.15
C ALA A 104 4.45 2.61 12.31
N LYS A 105 3.88 3.80 12.56
CA LYS A 105 4.29 4.68 13.67
C LYS A 105 4.01 4.03 15.03
N GLY A 106 2.85 3.40 15.23
CA GLY A 106 2.54 2.68 16.46
C GLY A 106 3.55 1.57 16.73
N ALA A 107 3.83 0.73 15.71
CA ALA A 107 4.87 -0.30 15.79
C ALA A 107 6.25 0.26 16.17
N ALA A 108 6.67 1.37 15.56
CA ALA A 108 7.96 2.00 15.84
C ALA A 108 8.04 2.59 17.26
N VAL A 109 6.97 3.25 17.73
CA VAL A 109 6.89 3.78 19.10
C VAL A 109 7.01 2.65 20.11
N LYS A 110 6.23 1.57 19.92
CA LYS A 110 6.30 0.39 20.79
C LYS A 110 7.69 -0.24 20.80
N ALA A 111 8.29 -0.39 19.62
CA ALA A 111 9.65 -0.93 19.50
C ALA A 111 10.66 -0.11 20.31
N LEU A 112 10.61 1.22 20.25
CA LEU A 112 11.49 2.10 21.03
C LEU A 112 11.23 2.01 22.54
N GLU A 113 9.96 1.88 22.95
CA GLU A 113 9.59 1.76 24.37
C GLU A 113 10.16 0.51 25.04
N ILE A 114 10.18 -0.62 24.30
CA ILE A 114 10.54 -1.93 24.89
C ILE A 114 11.97 -2.38 24.57
N ALA A 115 12.68 -1.67 23.70
CA ALA A 115 13.97 -2.11 23.17
C ALA A 115 15.06 -2.32 24.24
N GLU A 116 15.11 -1.43 25.26
CA GLU A 116 16.11 -1.50 26.34
C GLU A 116 15.87 -2.67 27.28
N ASP A 117 14.60 -3.02 27.50
CA ASP A 117 14.18 -4.07 28.44
C ASP A 117 13.98 -5.44 27.77
N SER A 118 14.15 -5.53 26.44
CA SER A 118 13.91 -6.77 25.69
C SER A 118 15.08 -7.73 25.81
N GLU A 119 14.85 -8.86 26.47
CA GLU A 119 15.85 -9.93 26.64
C GLU A 119 16.07 -10.76 25.37
N ASN A 120 15.05 -10.86 24.49
CA ASN A 120 15.16 -11.58 23.23
C ASN A 120 14.30 -10.93 22.12
N LEU A 121 14.66 -11.21 20.87
CA LEU A 121 13.99 -10.64 19.70
C LEU A 121 12.60 -11.26 19.44
N GLU A 122 12.34 -12.49 19.91
CA GLU A 122 11.04 -13.13 19.70
C GLU A 122 9.93 -12.40 20.44
N THR A 123 10.11 -12.14 21.75
CA THR A 123 9.15 -11.33 22.52
C THR A 123 9.08 -9.90 22.03
N PHE A 124 10.21 -9.30 21.66
CA PHE A 124 10.27 -7.97 21.09
C PHE A 124 9.37 -7.85 19.84
N PHE A 125 9.51 -8.73 18.85
CA PHE A 125 8.70 -8.69 17.64
C PHE A 125 7.23 -9.03 17.91
N ALA A 126 6.94 -9.97 18.81
CA ALA A 126 5.57 -10.29 19.18
C ALA A 126 4.84 -9.08 19.77
N ASP A 127 5.47 -8.32 20.67
CA ASP A 127 4.90 -7.14 21.29
C ASP A 127 4.73 -5.98 20.28
N VAL A 128 5.70 -5.78 19.39
CA VAL A 128 5.61 -4.78 18.31
C VAL A 128 4.45 -5.08 17.35
N ILE A 129 4.26 -6.36 17.00
CA ILE A 129 3.17 -6.81 16.13
C ILE A 129 1.81 -6.64 16.84
N ALA A 130 1.73 -6.97 18.14
CA ALA A 130 0.51 -6.78 18.93
C ALA A 130 0.08 -5.31 18.97
N GLU A 131 1.01 -4.38 19.18
CA GLU A 131 0.72 -2.94 19.13
C GLU A 131 0.27 -2.50 17.73
N ALA A 132 0.92 -2.98 16.66
CA ALA A 132 0.51 -2.69 15.29
C ALA A 132 -0.93 -3.13 15.02
N GLU A 133 -1.34 -4.30 15.54
CA GLU A 133 -2.70 -4.83 15.43
C GLU A 133 -3.70 -3.99 16.23
N GLU A 134 -3.34 -3.54 17.43
CA GLU A 134 -4.18 -2.65 18.25
C GLU A 134 -4.39 -1.30 17.54
N VAL A 135 -3.33 -0.66 17.04
CA VAL A 135 -3.41 0.60 16.30
C VAL A 135 -4.26 0.44 15.04
N LEU A 136 -4.12 -0.68 14.31
CA LEU A 136 -4.94 -0.98 13.14
C LEU A 136 -6.42 -1.08 13.51
N SER A 137 -6.76 -1.74 14.61
CA SER A 137 -8.14 -1.89 15.07
C SER A 137 -8.83 -0.56 15.33
N ARG A 138 -8.07 0.48 15.71
CA ARG A 138 -8.54 1.85 15.96
C ARG A 138 -8.62 2.72 14.70
N SER A 139 -8.16 2.24 13.53
CA SER A 139 -8.19 3.03 12.28
C SER A 139 -9.59 3.53 11.89
N PRO A 140 -10.72 2.83 12.17
CA PRO A 140 -12.06 3.35 11.90
C PRO A 140 -12.44 4.58 12.75
N GLU A 141 -11.82 4.77 13.92
CA GLU A 141 -12.05 5.95 14.74
C GLU A 141 -11.37 7.21 14.18
N MET A 142 -10.29 7.02 13.42
CA MET A 142 -9.49 8.08 12.84
C MET A 142 -9.96 8.50 11.43
N LEU A 143 -10.63 7.58 10.71
CA LEU A 143 -11.11 7.79 9.34
C LEU A 143 -12.62 7.47 9.27
N PRO A 144 -13.51 8.48 9.23
CA PRO A 144 -14.96 8.29 9.24
C PRO A 144 -15.48 7.32 8.18
N VAL A 145 -14.90 7.34 6.97
CA VAL A 145 -15.25 6.43 5.87
C VAL A 145 -15.02 4.95 6.21
N LEU A 146 -14.03 4.63 7.04
CA LEU A 146 -13.78 3.26 7.51
C LEU A 146 -14.82 2.84 8.56
N LYS A 147 -15.22 3.78 9.41
CA LYS A 147 -16.26 3.54 10.41
C LYS A 147 -17.61 3.26 9.76
N GLU A 148 -17.99 4.03 8.76
CA GLU A 148 -19.21 3.83 7.98
C GLU A 148 -19.20 2.48 7.24
N ALA A 149 -18.04 2.09 6.70
CA ALA A 149 -17.85 0.81 6.02
C ALA A 149 -17.68 -0.39 6.97
N CYS A 150 -17.55 -0.18 8.29
CA CYS A 150 -17.26 -1.22 9.29
C CYS A 150 -16.02 -2.05 8.97
N VAL A 151 -14.95 -1.42 8.49
CA VAL A 151 -13.68 -2.07 8.10
C VAL A 151 -12.48 -1.32 8.67
N VAL A 152 -11.36 -2.02 8.83
CA VAL A 152 -10.05 -1.42 9.11
C VAL A 152 -9.37 -0.94 7.82
N TYR A 153 -8.31 -0.15 7.96
CA TYR A 153 -7.56 0.35 6.81
C TYR A 153 -6.76 -0.76 6.12
N SER A 154 -7.07 -1.03 4.87
CA SER A 154 -6.49 -2.14 4.09
C SER A 154 -4.96 -2.10 3.96
N GLY A 155 -4.37 -0.91 3.81
CA GLY A 155 -2.91 -0.75 3.78
C GLY A 155 -2.26 -1.03 5.13
N GLY A 156 -2.93 -0.72 6.25
CA GLY A 156 -2.48 -1.10 7.60
C GLY A 156 -2.53 -2.60 7.82
N GLN A 157 -3.61 -3.26 7.36
CA GLN A 157 -3.72 -4.71 7.39
C GLN A 157 -2.60 -5.36 6.57
N GLY A 158 -2.33 -4.85 5.36
CA GLY A 158 -1.25 -5.36 4.53
C GLY A 158 0.13 -5.22 5.18
N LEU A 159 0.41 -4.10 5.88
CA LEU A 159 1.65 -3.95 6.65
C LEU A 159 1.73 -4.95 7.80
N LEU A 160 0.63 -5.17 8.52
CA LEU A 160 0.57 -6.16 9.61
C LEU A 160 0.89 -7.58 9.10
N GLU A 161 0.36 -7.97 7.93
CA GLU A 161 0.68 -9.26 7.30
C GLU A 161 2.17 -9.36 6.90
N VAL A 162 2.76 -8.27 6.42
CA VAL A 162 4.21 -8.21 6.13
C VAL A 162 5.03 -8.41 7.40
N LEU A 163 4.67 -7.76 8.51
CA LEU A 163 5.36 -7.91 9.79
C LEU A 163 5.21 -9.34 10.35
N LYS A 164 4.01 -9.91 10.29
CA LYS A 164 3.74 -11.30 10.71
C LYS A 164 4.55 -12.29 9.87
N GLY A 165 4.58 -12.12 8.54
CA GLY A 165 5.36 -12.97 7.65
C GLY A 165 6.87 -12.87 7.88
N ALA A 166 7.40 -11.67 8.17
CA ALA A 166 8.79 -11.48 8.53
C ALA A 166 9.13 -12.17 9.86
N PHE A 167 8.24 -12.10 10.84
CA PHE A 167 8.39 -12.80 12.13
C PHE A 167 8.31 -14.32 11.98
N ASP A 168 7.41 -14.84 11.15
CA ASP A 168 7.34 -16.26 10.84
C ASP A 168 8.64 -16.76 10.20
N GLY A 169 9.22 -15.96 9.27
CA GLY A 169 10.53 -16.25 8.70
C GLY A 169 11.66 -16.23 9.75
N TYR A 170 11.64 -15.27 10.68
CA TYR A 170 12.59 -15.23 11.81
C TYR A 170 12.51 -16.48 12.70
N LEU A 171 11.29 -16.98 12.94
CA LEU A 171 11.05 -18.22 13.69
C LEU A 171 11.39 -19.50 12.90
N GLY A 172 11.86 -19.37 11.65
CA GLY A 172 12.21 -20.52 10.81
C GLY A 172 11.01 -21.32 10.30
N LYS A 173 9.80 -20.73 10.27
CA LYS A 173 8.64 -21.41 9.68
C LYS A 173 8.80 -21.51 8.17
N GLU A 174 8.37 -22.65 7.61
CA GLU A 174 8.31 -22.82 6.16
C GLU A 174 7.29 -21.83 5.57
N ILE A 175 7.74 -21.05 4.59
CA ILE A 175 6.89 -20.10 3.86
C ILE A 175 6.52 -20.77 2.53
N ASP A 176 5.22 -21.01 2.30
CA ASP A 176 4.74 -21.46 1.01
C ASP A 176 4.84 -20.35 -0.01
N MET A 177 5.76 -20.52 -0.96
CA MET A 177 5.98 -19.56 -2.06
C MET A 177 5.03 -19.80 -3.24
N ASN A 178 4.13 -20.79 -3.17
CA ASN A 178 3.11 -21.03 -4.18
C ASN A 178 1.94 -20.09 -3.96
N PHE A 179 1.99 -18.94 -4.61
CA PHE A 179 0.90 -17.98 -4.58
C PHE A 179 -0.21 -18.43 -5.56
N GLU A 180 -1.24 -19.07 -5.05
CA GLU A 180 -2.51 -19.08 -5.76
C GLU A 180 -3.00 -17.63 -5.87
N LYS A 181 -3.42 -17.22 -7.07
CA LYS A 181 -4.06 -15.91 -7.23
C LYS A 181 -5.16 -15.80 -6.19
N PRO A 182 -5.15 -14.76 -5.34
CA PRO A 182 -6.10 -14.65 -4.26
C PRO A 182 -7.51 -14.82 -4.79
N ALA A 183 -8.21 -15.85 -4.32
CA ALA A 183 -9.64 -15.99 -4.52
C ALA A 183 -10.28 -14.71 -3.96
N HIS A 184 -11.06 -14.03 -4.78
CA HIS A 184 -11.69 -12.76 -4.48
C HIS A 184 -12.23 -12.73 -3.05
N ALA A 185 -11.70 -11.78 -2.25
CA ALA A 185 -12.03 -11.62 -0.85
C ALA A 185 -13.55 -11.46 -0.64
N VAL A 186 -14.01 -12.08 0.44
CA VAL A 186 -15.39 -12.05 0.92
C VAL A 186 -15.83 -10.60 1.13
N MET A 187 -16.99 -10.26 0.61
CA MET A 187 -17.59 -8.94 0.55
C MET A 187 -17.84 -8.33 1.93
N SER A 188 -17.27 -7.16 2.18
CA SER A 188 -17.91 -6.14 3.00
C SER A 188 -19.19 -5.65 2.32
N LYS A 189 -20.25 -5.37 3.10
CA LYS A 189 -21.52 -4.84 2.60
C LYS A 189 -21.28 -3.67 1.64
N PRO A 190 -22.05 -3.54 0.54
CA PRO A 190 -21.93 -2.40 -0.33
C PRO A 190 -22.23 -1.13 0.48
N VAL A 191 -21.24 -0.26 0.60
CA VAL A 191 -21.45 1.12 1.05
C VAL A 191 -22.30 1.76 -0.03
N SER A 192 -23.40 2.38 0.34
CA SER A 192 -24.27 3.14 -0.56
C SER A 192 -23.39 4.06 -1.41
N ALA A 193 -23.44 3.85 -2.71
CA ALA A 193 -22.67 4.61 -3.67
C ALA A 193 -23.25 6.02 -3.79
N GLU A 194 -22.82 6.90 -2.89
CA GLU A 194 -22.70 8.29 -3.29
C GLU A 194 -21.58 8.32 -4.33
N GLU A 195 -21.82 8.88 -5.49
CA GLU A 195 -20.83 9.12 -6.54
C GLU A 195 -19.62 9.76 -5.84
N SER A 196 -18.57 8.97 -5.62
CA SER A 196 -17.33 9.50 -5.06
C SER A 196 -16.88 10.56 -6.04
N ASP A 197 -16.80 11.81 -5.60
CA ASP A 197 -16.43 12.96 -6.45
C ASP A 197 -14.93 12.81 -6.79
N ILE A 198 -14.66 11.92 -7.77
CA ILE A 198 -13.30 11.66 -8.26
C ILE A 198 -12.84 12.89 -9.04
N LYS A 199 -12.23 13.82 -8.32
CA LYS A 199 -11.73 15.10 -8.86
C LYS A 199 -10.73 14.88 -9.99
N PHE A 200 -9.75 13.98 -9.78
CA PHE A 200 -8.73 13.62 -10.76
C PHE A 200 -8.96 12.18 -11.22
N GLY A 201 -9.24 11.99 -12.51
CA GLY A 201 -9.79 10.76 -13.06
C GLY A 201 -8.78 9.69 -13.41
N TYR A 202 -7.48 10.01 -13.50
CA TYR A 202 -6.47 9.06 -13.93
C TYR A 202 -5.45 8.84 -12.84
N CYS A 203 -5.28 7.57 -12.40
CA CYS A 203 -4.13 7.10 -11.66
C CYS A 203 -2.98 6.92 -12.64
N THR A 204 -1.91 7.68 -12.46
CA THR A 204 -0.77 7.72 -13.38
C THR A 204 0.50 7.33 -12.63
N GLU A 205 1.14 6.25 -13.04
CA GLU A 205 2.36 5.73 -12.46
C GLU A 205 3.43 5.53 -13.52
N PHE A 206 4.67 5.86 -13.19
CA PHE A 206 5.84 5.56 -14.02
C PHE A 206 7.13 5.62 -13.22
N ILE A 207 8.20 5.07 -13.82
CA ILE A 207 9.56 5.20 -13.35
C ILE A 207 10.33 6.05 -14.36
N ILE A 208 11.05 7.07 -13.89
CA ILE A 208 12.02 7.82 -14.66
C ILE A 208 13.37 7.13 -14.45
N MET A 209 13.99 6.66 -15.51
CA MET A 209 15.39 6.21 -15.54
C MET A 209 16.26 7.45 -15.71
N LEU A 210 16.95 7.87 -14.64
CA LEU A 210 17.69 9.13 -14.65
C LEU A 210 18.88 9.08 -15.61
N GLU A 211 19.00 10.07 -16.48
CA GLU A 211 20.15 10.26 -17.39
C GLU A 211 21.17 11.27 -16.84
N LYS A 212 20.79 11.97 -15.77
CA LYS A 212 21.59 13.00 -15.10
C LYS A 212 21.22 13.07 -13.63
N GLU A 213 22.03 13.73 -12.84
CA GLU A 213 21.72 13.98 -11.43
C GLU A 213 20.36 14.65 -11.25
N PHE A 214 19.61 14.19 -10.24
CA PHE A 214 18.32 14.71 -9.87
C PHE A 214 18.40 15.32 -8.47
N PRO A 215 18.93 16.57 -8.35
CA PRO A 215 19.14 17.20 -7.07
C PRO A 215 17.83 17.55 -6.38
N GLU A 216 17.84 17.69 -5.06
CA GLU A 216 16.67 17.98 -4.21
C GLU A 216 15.84 19.19 -4.72
N LYS A 217 16.52 20.21 -5.29
CA LYS A 217 15.84 21.36 -5.88
C LYS A 217 14.95 20.97 -7.07
N GLU A 218 15.45 20.09 -7.94
CA GLU A 218 14.69 19.58 -9.10
C GLU A 218 13.55 18.66 -8.65
N GLU A 219 13.82 17.82 -7.64
CA GLU A 219 12.80 16.96 -7.05
C GLU A 219 11.65 17.81 -6.47
N LYS A 220 11.98 18.86 -5.74
CA LYS A 220 10.99 19.79 -5.18
C LYS A 220 10.18 20.49 -6.28
N ALA A 221 10.85 21.03 -7.30
CA ALA A 221 10.18 21.69 -8.43
C ALA A 221 9.28 20.74 -9.20
N PHE A 222 9.70 19.46 -9.36
CA PHE A 222 8.90 18.44 -10.02
C PHE A 222 7.66 18.06 -9.18
N LYS A 223 7.82 17.90 -7.87
CA LYS A 223 6.70 17.67 -6.94
C LYS A 223 5.70 18.82 -6.96
N GLU A 224 6.15 20.07 -6.92
CA GLU A 224 5.30 21.25 -7.00
C GLU A 224 4.52 21.30 -8.33
N TYR A 225 5.18 20.99 -9.44
CA TYR A 225 4.53 20.92 -10.75
C TYR A 225 3.43 19.86 -10.77
N LEU A 226 3.71 18.62 -10.33
CA LEU A 226 2.72 17.54 -10.30
C LEU A 226 1.54 17.86 -9.37
N LEU A 227 1.78 18.51 -8.25
CA LEU A 227 0.71 18.98 -7.34
C LEU A 227 -0.18 20.06 -7.97
N SER A 228 0.34 20.84 -8.94
CA SER A 228 -0.45 21.86 -9.63
C SER A 228 -1.46 21.23 -10.62
N ILE A 229 -1.21 20.01 -11.09
CA ILE A 229 -2.04 19.30 -12.07
C ILE A 229 -2.75 18.07 -11.49
N GLY A 230 -2.53 17.73 -10.20
CA GLY A 230 -3.07 16.51 -9.60
C GLY A 230 -3.08 16.53 -8.10
N ASP A 231 -3.44 15.37 -7.51
CA ASP A 231 -3.35 15.07 -6.09
C ASP A 231 -2.82 13.64 -5.85
N SER A 232 -2.92 13.17 -4.59
CA SER A 232 -2.46 11.83 -4.19
C SER A 232 -1.03 11.52 -4.64
N LEU A 233 -0.20 12.57 -4.65
CA LEU A 233 1.16 12.54 -5.18
C LEU A 233 2.11 11.80 -4.26
N VAL A 234 2.85 10.85 -4.82
CA VAL A 234 4.06 10.27 -4.24
C VAL A 234 5.18 10.31 -5.30
N VAL A 235 6.28 10.97 -4.96
CA VAL A 235 7.51 11.02 -5.77
C VAL A 235 8.67 10.59 -4.90
N VAL A 236 9.34 9.53 -5.31
CA VAL A 236 10.48 8.96 -4.61
C VAL A 236 11.67 8.85 -5.56
N ALA A 237 12.74 9.53 -5.24
CA ALA A 237 13.99 9.46 -5.96
C ALA A 237 14.97 8.46 -5.30
N ASP A 238 15.70 7.74 -6.12
CA ASP A 238 16.90 6.99 -5.81
C ASP A 238 18.02 7.50 -6.73
N ASP A 239 19.24 6.98 -6.59
CA ASP A 239 20.40 7.43 -7.39
C ASP A 239 20.21 7.21 -8.91
N GLU A 240 19.46 6.17 -9.29
CA GLU A 240 19.25 5.75 -10.67
C GLU A 240 17.86 6.04 -11.21
N ILE A 241 16.86 6.11 -10.33
CA ILE A 241 15.45 6.21 -10.75
C ILE A 241 14.64 7.18 -9.91
N VAL A 242 13.54 7.69 -10.51
CA VAL A 242 12.46 8.37 -9.77
C VAL A 242 11.17 7.62 -10.01
N LYS A 243 10.56 7.11 -8.94
CA LYS A 243 9.22 6.52 -8.97
C LYS A 243 8.19 7.62 -8.75
N VAL A 244 7.19 7.67 -9.63
CA VAL A 244 6.08 8.63 -9.57
C VAL A 244 4.75 7.91 -9.51
N HIS A 245 3.88 8.38 -8.64
CA HIS A 245 2.45 8.09 -8.60
C HIS A 245 1.70 9.40 -8.43
N VAL A 246 0.71 9.68 -9.27
CA VAL A 246 -0.11 10.89 -9.20
C VAL A 246 -1.52 10.63 -9.74
N HIS A 247 -2.54 11.19 -9.08
CA HIS A 247 -3.88 11.26 -9.64
C HIS A 247 -4.04 12.60 -10.36
N THR A 248 -4.33 12.55 -11.65
CA THR A 248 -4.42 13.76 -12.50
C THR A 248 -5.48 13.62 -13.58
N ASN A 249 -5.94 14.75 -14.14
CA ASN A 249 -6.74 14.76 -15.38
C ASN A 249 -5.87 15.00 -16.63
N ALA A 250 -4.57 15.24 -16.43
CA ALA A 250 -3.61 15.53 -17.49
C ALA A 250 -2.39 14.59 -17.42
N PRO A 251 -2.57 13.24 -17.61
CA PRO A 251 -1.47 12.29 -17.53
C PRO A 251 -0.38 12.57 -18.57
N GLY A 252 -0.74 13.08 -19.74
CA GLY A 252 0.23 13.47 -20.77
C GLY A 252 1.19 14.57 -20.32
N ASP A 253 0.71 15.55 -19.56
CA ASP A 253 1.56 16.64 -19.06
C ASP A 253 2.53 16.14 -17.99
N ALA A 254 2.09 15.22 -17.11
CA ALA A 254 2.95 14.57 -16.13
C ALA A 254 4.08 13.78 -16.81
N ILE A 255 3.75 13.01 -17.85
CA ILE A 255 4.69 12.24 -18.66
C ILE A 255 5.67 13.16 -19.40
N GLN A 256 5.15 14.20 -20.07
CA GLN A 256 5.97 15.14 -20.83
C GLN A 256 7.00 15.85 -19.92
N ARG A 257 6.58 16.22 -18.71
CA ARG A 257 7.50 16.82 -17.74
C ARG A 257 8.54 15.82 -17.25
N ALA A 258 8.16 14.57 -17.00
CA ALA A 258 9.04 13.51 -16.55
C ALA A 258 10.15 13.20 -17.56
N LEU A 259 9.83 13.21 -18.87
CA LEU A 259 10.80 12.99 -19.96
C LEU A 259 11.94 14.02 -19.99
N THR A 260 11.81 15.17 -19.31
CA THR A 260 12.93 16.13 -19.21
C THR A 260 14.05 15.67 -18.28
N TYR A 261 13.81 14.63 -17.47
CA TYR A 261 14.76 14.09 -16.49
C TYR A 261 15.42 12.79 -16.93
N GLY A 262 14.76 12.03 -17.82
CA GLY A 262 15.28 10.75 -18.33
C GLY A 262 14.23 9.94 -19.07
N GLN A 263 14.56 8.70 -19.36
CA GLN A 263 13.68 7.76 -20.06
C GLN A 263 12.62 7.21 -19.11
N LEU A 264 11.45 6.87 -19.63
CA LEU A 264 10.36 6.32 -18.82
C LEU A 264 10.23 4.81 -18.98
N SER A 265 9.94 4.14 -17.86
CA SER A 265 9.62 2.72 -17.83
C SER A 265 8.45 2.45 -16.87
N ASN A 266 7.88 1.23 -16.95
CA ASN A 266 6.78 0.77 -16.09
C ASN A 266 5.61 1.77 -16.02
N MET A 267 5.23 2.31 -17.18
CA MET A 267 4.11 3.26 -17.26
C MET A 267 2.78 2.54 -17.11
N LYS A 268 1.94 3.08 -16.24
CA LYS A 268 0.56 2.64 -16.02
C LYS A 268 -0.33 3.87 -15.91
N ILE A 269 -1.43 3.88 -16.66
CA ILE A 269 -2.45 4.93 -16.61
C ILE A 269 -3.80 4.24 -16.56
N ASP A 270 -4.46 4.33 -15.41
CA ASP A 270 -5.79 3.75 -15.21
C ASP A 270 -6.84 4.86 -15.10
N ASN A 271 -7.98 4.63 -15.73
CA ASN A 271 -9.14 5.52 -15.58
C ASN A 271 -9.96 5.06 -14.36
N MET A 272 -9.73 5.71 -13.22
CA MET A 272 -10.38 5.38 -11.95
C MET A 272 -11.91 5.53 -11.99
N ARG A 273 -12.46 6.39 -12.86
CA ARG A 273 -13.91 6.52 -13.02
C ARG A 273 -14.50 5.28 -13.68
N LEU A 274 -13.82 4.75 -14.72
CA LEU A 274 -14.25 3.52 -15.39
C LEU A 274 -14.10 2.32 -14.48
N GLU A 275 -12.98 2.18 -13.77
CA GLU A 275 -12.75 1.09 -12.83
C GLU A 275 -13.80 1.08 -11.70
N HIS A 276 -14.14 2.27 -11.17
CA HIS A 276 -15.18 2.41 -10.16
C HIS A 276 -16.54 1.96 -10.72
N HIS A 277 -16.90 2.40 -11.93
CA HIS A 277 -18.16 2.04 -12.58
C HIS A 277 -18.27 0.52 -12.86
N GLU A 278 -17.22 -0.08 -13.42
CA GLU A 278 -17.18 -1.52 -13.69
C GLU A 278 -17.31 -2.35 -12.39
N ARG A 279 -16.72 -1.87 -11.30
CA ARG A 279 -16.83 -2.51 -10.01
C ARG A 279 -18.24 -2.45 -9.44
N LEU A 280 -18.91 -1.30 -9.52
CA LEU A 280 -20.31 -1.17 -9.11
C LEU A 280 -21.22 -2.15 -9.87
N ILE A 281 -21.00 -2.32 -11.17
CA ILE A 281 -21.75 -3.31 -11.99
C ILE A 281 -21.47 -4.72 -11.48
N LYS A 282 -20.21 -5.11 -11.31
CA LYS A 282 -19.83 -6.45 -10.83
C LYS A 282 -20.37 -6.75 -9.42
N ASP A 283 -20.38 -5.77 -8.54
CA ASP A 283 -20.90 -5.92 -7.20
C ASP A 283 -22.43 -6.02 -7.21
N ALA A 284 -23.12 -5.28 -8.05
CA ALA A 284 -24.57 -5.41 -8.25
C ALA A 284 -24.94 -6.78 -8.83
N GLU A 285 -24.19 -7.30 -9.83
CA GLU A 285 -24.37 -8.64 -10.38
C GLU A 285 -24.15 -9.75 -9.33
N LYS A 286 -23.14 -9.60 -8.46
CA LYS A 286 -22.89 -10.56 -7.36
C LYS A 286 -24.03 -10.56 -6.35
N VAL A 287 -24.52 -9.40 -5.95
CA VAL A 287 -25.66 -9.28 -5.03
C VAL A 287 -26.91 -9.93 -5.64
N ALA A 288 -27.20 -9.66 -6.93
CA ALA A 288 -28.31 -10.27 -7.64
C ALA A 288 -28.16 -11.80 -7.73
N ALA A 289 -26.95 -12.30 -7.99
CA ALA A 289 -26.68 -13.74 -8.06
C ALA A 289 -26.79 -14.43 -6.67
N GLN A 290 -26.44 -13.73 -5.59
CA GLN A 290 -26.62 -14.24 -4.22
C GLN A 290 -28.09 -14.25 -3.80
N GLN A 291 -28.84 -13.22 -4.15
CA GLN A 291 -30.29 -13.17 -3.92
C GLN A 291 -31.03 -14.26 -4.71
N ALA A 292 -30.57 -14.55 -5.94
CA ALA A 292 -31.13 -15.62 -6.75
C ALA A 292 -30.81 -17.05 -6.22
N LYS A 293 -29.76 -17.19 -5.39
CA LYS A 293 -29.37 -18.46 -4.74
C LYS A 293 -29.94 -18.61 -3.33
N ALA A 294 -30.51 -17.57 -2.75
CA ALA A 294 -31.19 -17.67 -1.46
C ALA A 294 -32.44 -18.55 -1.65
N GLU A 295 -32.58 -19.62 -0.87
CA GLU A 295 -33.82 -20.41 -0.82
C GLU A 295 -34.98 -19.51 -0.38
N PRO A 296 -36.14 -19.61 -1.01
CA PRO A 296 -37.27 -18.79 -0.63
C PRO A 296 -37.70 -19.12 0.83
N GLU A 297 -37.85 -18.10 1.64
CA GLU A 297 -38.30 -18.25 3.05
C GLU A 297 -39.69 -18.88 3.20
N LYS A 298 -40.44 -19.07 2.09
CA LYS A 298 -41.79 -19.67 2.05
C LYS A 298 -41.90 -20.57 0.83
N GLU A 299 -42.66 -21.66 1.02
CA GLU A 299 -42.96 -22.65 -0.07
C GLU A 299 -43.76 -22.05 -1.23
N VAL A 300 -44.36 -20.87 -1.07
CA VAL A 300 -45.16 -20.21 -2.11
C VAL A 300 -44.80 -18.74 -2.21
N GLY A 301 -44.43 -18.28 -3.38
CA GLY A 301 -44.21 -16.87 -3.72
C GLY A 301 -45.22 -16.37 -4.77
N PHE A 302 -45.64 -15.12 -4.65
CA PHE A 302 -46.48 -14.42 -5.64
C PHE A 302 -45.66 -13.37 -6.37
N ILE A 303 -45.69 -13.41 -7.70
CA ILE A 303 -45.14 -12.36 -8.54
C ILE A 303 -46.31 -11.65 -9.19
N SER A 304 -46.40 -10.33 -8.99
CA SER A 304 -47.37 -9.46 -9.66
C SER A 304 -46.65 -8.54 -10.64
N VAL A 305 -47.09 -8.54 -11.89
CA VAL A 305 -46.58 -7.64 -12.92
C VAL A 305 -47.73 -6.76 -13.39
N SER A 306 -47.58 -5.44 -13.28
CA SER A 306 -48.58 -4.46 -13.71
C SER A 306 -47.99 -3.57 -14.82
N VAL A 307 -48.79 -3.31 -15.84
CA VAL A 307 -48.49 -2.38 -16.94
C VAL A 307 -49.48 -1.21 -16.86
N GLY A 308 -49.18 -0.27 -15.94
CA GLY A 308 -50.02 0.94 -15.78
C GLY A 308 -50.23 1.35 -14.30
N ASP A 309 -50.77 2.57 -14.12
CA ASP A 309 -51.01 3.20 -12.81
C ASP A 309 -52.21 2.59 -12.09
N GLY A 310 -52.10 1.44 -11.51
CA GLY A 310 -53.23 0.90 -10.76
C GLY A 310 -53.12 -0.55 -10.34
N MET A 311 -52.28 -0.76 -9.32
CA MET A 311 -52.47 -1.86 -8.36
C MET A 311 -52.29 -1.34 -6.94
#